data_efee53a775aaf11aee995fcf5c67bb78
#
_entry.id   efee53a775aaf11aee995fcf5c67bb78
#
_cell.length_a   1.000
_cell.length_b   1.000
_cell.length_c   1.000
_cell.angle_alpha   90.00
_cell.angle_beta   90.00
_cell.angle_gamma   90.00
#
_symmetry.space_group_name_H-M   'P 1'
#
loop_
_entity.id
_entity.type
_entity.pdbx_description
1 polymer ?
#
loop_
_entity_poly.entity_id
_entity_poly.type
_entity_poly.pdbx_seq_one_letter_code
_entity_poly.pdbx_strand_id
1 'polypeptide(L)'
;MVDVVLQFEGDRNNIYRILRAKKNRFGSTAEIGIYEMLNNGLRQVTNPSELLISNNKTSLSGNAIASTIEGIRPIMIEIQALVSSAVYGTPQRSTTGFNAKRLNMLLAVLEKRAGFKLSSKDVFLNITGGIKIDDPAMDLAVVAAILSSNFNIPLQKGICFAAEIGLSGELRSVPKIDQRINEAEKLGFEILVVSEAAKISFVPKKLKIISYSRIEELIKNLFKGQD
;
A
#
# COMPACT_ATOMS: atom_id res chain seq x y z
N MET A 1 -25.35 25.75 -12.68
CA MET A 1 -24.09 25.57 -11.93
C MET A 1 -24.48 24.97 -10.58
N VAL A 2 -23.82 23.88 -10.11
CA VAL A 2 -24.12 23.27 -8.83
C VAL A 2 -23.03 23.58 -7.80
N ASP A 3 -23.39 23.69 -6.52
CA ASP A 3 -22.46 24.03 -5.44
C ASP A 3 -21.71 22.83 -4.88
N VAL A 4 -22.30 21.65 -4.96
CA VAL A 4 -21.73 20.40 -4.49
C VAL A 4 -21.85 19.34 -5.58
N VAL A 5 -20.76 18.58 -5.80
CA VAL A 5 -20.72 17.40 -6.67
C VAL A 5 -20.17 16.24 -5.86
N LEU A 6 -21.01 15.24 -5.66
CA LEU A 6 -20.63 13.96 -5.05
C LEU A 6 -20.54 12.90 -6.14
N GLN A 7 -19.49 12.10 -6.12
CA GLN A 7 -19.27 11.03 -7.08
C GLN A 7 -19.06 9.72 -6.35
N PHE A 8 -19.78 8.67 -6.76
CA PHE A 8 -19.44 7.31 -6.42
C PHE A 8 -18.37 6.77 -7.37
N GLU A 9 -17.28 6.30 -6.82
CA GLU A 9 -16.19 5.61 -7.51
C GLU A 9 -16.25 4.11 -7.14
N GLY A 10 -16.02 3.24 -8.12
CA GLY A 10 -15.99 1.79 -7.94
C GLY A 10 -16.35 1.07 -9.23
N ASP A 11 -15.75 -0.09 -9.45
CA ASP A 11 -16.01 -0.92 -10.61
C ASP A 11 -17.21 -1.85 -10.33
N ARG A 12 -17.88 -2.35 -11.40
CA ARG A 12 -19.04 -3.25 -11.30
C ARG A 12 -18.75 -4.53 -10.53
N ASN A 13 -17.51 -4.99 -10.57
CA ASN A 13 -17.06 -6.22 -9.92
C ASN A 13 -16.59 -6.03 -8.47
N ASN A 14 -16.50 -4.80 -7.99
CA ASN A 14 -16.03 -4.51 -6.63
C ASN A 14 -17.20 -4.38 -5.66
N ILE A 15 -17.07 -5.00 -4.50
CA ILE A 15 -18.07 -4.94 -3.42
C ILE A 15 -18.13 -3.55 -2.81
N TYR A 16 -17.02 -2.79 -2.86
CA TYR A 16 -16.91 -1.48 -2.22
C TYR A 16 -17.14 -0.33 -3.20
N ARG A 17 -17.70 0.75 -2.66
CA ARG A 17 -17.90 2.04 -3.34
C ARG A 17 -17.32 3.15 -2.49
N ILE A 18 -16.58 4.06 -3.13
CA ILE A 18 -16.09 5.28 -2.48
C ILE A 18 -16.97 6.42 -2.91
N LEU A 19 -17.55 7.13 -1.96
CA LEU A 19 -18.24 8.40 -2.17
C LEU A 19 -17.24 9.53 -1.93
N ARG A 20 -17.00 10.32 -2.96
CA ARG A 20 -16.05 11.44 -2.93
C ARG A 20 -16.72 12.75 -3.31
N ALA A 21 -16.42 13.81 -2.58
CA ALA A 21 -16.77 15.16 -2.99
C ALA A 21 -15.78 15.67 -4.04
N LYS A 22 -16.24 15.86 -5.28
CA LYS A 22 -15.43 16.46 -6.37
C LYS A 22 -15.46 17.98 -6.32
N LYS A 23 -16.53 18.54 -5.82
CA LYS A 23 -16.73 19.96 -5.59
C LYS A 23 -17.57 20.14 -4.33
N ASN A 24 -17.18 21.05 -3.46
CA ASN A 24 -17.94 21.43 -2.29
C ASN A 24 -17.66 22.91 -1.97
N ARG A 25 -18.63 23.77 -2.23
CA ARG A 25 -18.52 25.21 -1.97
C ARG A 25 -18.54 25.53 -0.47
N PHE A 26 -19.13 24.65 0.34
CA PHE A 26 -19.43 24.88 1.75
C PHE A 26 -18.48 24.20 2.71
N GLY A 27 -17.51 23.41 2.20
CA GLY A 27 -16.59 22.67 3.05
C GLY A 27 -15.51 21.93 2.29
N SER A 28 -14.83 21.02 3.00
CA SER A 28 -13.71 20.21 2.46
C SER A 28 -14.19 19.22 1.39
N THR A 29 -13.36 18.98 0.40
CA THR A 29 -13.50 17.87 -0.56
C THR A 29 -12.62 16.66 -0.21
N ALA A 30 -11.84 16.76 0.89
CA ALA A 30 -10.89 15.73 1.29
C ALA A 30 -11.54 14.59 2.09
N GLU A 31 -12.82 14.70 2.44
CA GLU A 31 -13.55 13.63 3.12
C GLU A 31 -14.07 12.59 2.11
N ILE A 32 -14.00 11.32 2.51
CA ILE A 32 -14.55 10.21 1.74
C ILE A 32 -15.48 9.35 2.59
N GLY A 33 -16.53 8.81 1.96
CA GLY A 33 -17.35 7.73 2.49
C GLY A 33 -17.02 6.41 1.81
N ILE A 34 -16.81 5.34 2.57
CA ILE A 34 -16.66 4.00 2.01
C ILE A 34 -17.91 3.20 2.33
N TYR A 35 -18.48 2.58 1.31
CA TYR A 35 -19.70 1.82 1.38
C TYR A 35 -19.50 0.43 0.79
N GLU A 36 -20.15 -0.55 1.38
CA GLU A 36 -20.26 -1.90 0.86
C GLU A 36 -21.59 -2.07 0.12
N MET A 37 -21.54 -2.67 -1.06
CA MET A 37 -22.73 -2.98 -1.84
C MET A 37 -23.32 -4.31 -1.37
N LEU A 38 -24.50 -4.27 -0.80
CA LEU A 38 -25.26 -5.43 -0.37
C LEU A 38 -26.51 -5.62 -1.26
N ASN A 39 -27.15 -6.78 -1.19
CA ASN A 39 -28.39 -7.06 -1.92
C ASN A 39 -29.54 -6.10 -1.59
N ASN A 40 -29.54 -5.53 -0.39
CA ASN A 40 -30.54 -4.57 0.10
C ASN A 40 -30.09 -3.10 0.02
N GLY A 41 -28.95 -2.80 -0.63
CA GLY A 41 -28.45 -1.44 -0.82
C GLY A 41 -27.03 -1.22 -0.32
N LEU A 42 -26.68 0.05 -0.04
CA LEU A 42 -25.36 0.45 0.43
C LEU A 42 -25.29 0.47 1.96
N ARG A 43 -24.29 -0.19 2.52
CA ARG A 43 -23.94 -0.13 3.94
C ARG A 43 -22.69 0.69 4.14
N GLN A 44 -22.71 1.68 5.02
CA GLN A 44 -21.51 2.43 5.38
C GLN A 44 -20.48 1.54 6.08
N VAL A 45 -19.24 1.63 5.64
CA VAL A 45 -18.08 0.98 6.25
C VAL A 45 -17.44 1.93 7.25
N THR A 46 -17.58 1.63 8.53
CA THR A 46 -17.02 2.47 9.61
C THR A 46 -15.53 2.28 9.77
N ASN A 47 -15.02 1.07 9.56
CA ASN A 47 -13.59 0.73 9.61
C ASN A 47 -13.12 0.05 8.30
N PRO A 48 -12.75 0.83 7.29
CA PRO A 48 -12.30 0.28 6.01
C PRO A 48 -11.10 -0.65 6.12
N SER A 49 -10.18 -0.36 7.03
CA SER A 49 -8.94 -1.13 7.20
C SER A 49 -9.21 -2.59 7.59
N GLU A 50 -10.24 -2.87 8.39
CA GLU A 50 -10.61 -4.25 8.77
C GLU A 50 -11.08 -5.08 7.57
N LEU A 51 -11.64 -4.46 6.57
CA LEU A 51 -12.14 -5.12 5.36
C LEU A 51 -11.08 -5.24 4.26
N LEU A 52 -10.10 -4.33 4.25
CA LEU A 52 -9.05 -4.24 3.25
C LEU A 52 -7.78 -5.01 3.65
N ILE A 53 -7.82 -5.69 4.79
CA ILE A 53 -6.78 -6.58 5.27
C ILE A 53 -7.36 -7.99 5.36
N SER A 54 -6.71 -8.93 4.69
CA SER A 54 -7.13 -10.33 4.74
C SER A 54 -6.89 -10.92 6.13
N ASN A 55 -7.94 -11.47 6.74
CA ASN A 55 -7.86 -12.18 8.03
C ASN A 55 -7.26 -13.60 7.89
N ASN A 56 -6.29 -13.79 7.00
CA ASN A 56 -5.67 -15.09 6.81
C ASN A 56 -4.83 -15.49 8.02
N LYS A 57 -5.14 -16.66 8.61
CA LYS A 57 -4.37 -17.24 9.72
C LYS A 57 -2.95 -17.63 9.30
N THR A 58 -2.73 -17.92 8.02
CA THR A 58 -1.43 -18.28 7.44
C THR A 58 -0.82 -17.07 6.74
N SER A 59 0.46 -16.79 7.02
CA SER A 59 1.22 -15.80 6.26
C SER A 59 1.49 -16.33 4.85
N LEU A 60 1.06 -15.60 3.84
CA LEU A 60 1.29 -15.91 2.43
C LEU A 60 2.39 -15.00 1.88
N SER A 61 3.26 -15.54 1.02
CA SER A 61 4.21 -14.73 0.29
C SER A 61 3.50 -13.81 -0.70
N GLY A 62 4.11 -12.67 -1.00
CA GLY A 62 3.54 -11.69 -1.92
C GLY A 62 2.54 -10.72 -1.29
N ASN A 63 2.27 -10.80 0.01
CA ASN A 63 1.34 -9.90 0.69
C ASN A 63 2.08 -8.92 1.59
N ALA A 64 1.72 -7.64 1.52
CA ALA A 64 2.22 -6.58 2.38
C ALA A 64 1.10 -5.60 2.75
N ILE A 65 1.21 -4.96 3.90
CA ILE A 65 0.23 -3.97 4.35
C ILE A 65 0.82 -2.56 4.22
N ALA A 66 0.14 -1.70 3.48
CA ALA A 66 0.46 -0.28 3.39
C ALA A 66 -0.39 0.54 4.35
N SER A 67 0.24 1.52 5.01
CA SER A 67 -0.49 2.60 5.66
C SER A 67 -0.62 3.76 4.67
N THR A 68 -1.82 3.98 4.18
CA THR A 68 -2.14 5.01 3.19
C THR A 68 -3.09 6.06 3.77
N ILE A 69 -3.22 7.19 3.08
CA ILE A 69 -4.22 8.21 3.42
C ILE A 69 -5.07 8.49 2.20
N GLU A 70 -6.36 8.37 2.37
CA GLU A 70 -7.33 8.76 1.37
C GLU A 70 -8.13 9.96 1.88
N GLY A 71 -7.86 11.12 1.26
CA GLY A 71 -8.38 12.40 1.75
C GLY A 71 -7.78 12.80 3.09
N ILE A 72 -8.56 12.74 4.15
CA ILE A 72 -8.09 12.98 5.53
C ILE A 72 -8.00 11.71 6.38
N ARG A 73 -8.48 10.58 5.85
CA ARG A 73 -8.62 9.34 6.59
C ARG A 73 -7.42 8.42 6.37
N PRO A 74 -6.70 8.02 7.43
CA PRO A 74 -5.71 6.96 7.35
C PRO A 74 -6.42 5.61 7.14
N ILE A 75 -5.88 4.77 6.26
CA ILE A 75 -6.41 3.45 5.92
C ILE A 75 -5.24 2.47 5.81
N MET A 76 -5.40 1.29 6.39
CA MET A 76 -4.49 0.17 6.16
C MET A 76 -5.04 -0.68 5.03
N ILE A 77 -4.21 -1.02 4.05
CA ILE A 77 -4.64 -1.76 2.87
C ILE A 77 -3.63 -2.84 2.52
N GLU A 78 -4.14 -4.02 2.16
CA GLU A 78 -3.31 -5.12 1.71
C GLU A 78 -2.97 -4.97 0.23
N ILE A 79 -1.69 -5.15 -0.07
CA ILE A 79 -1.12 -5.21 -1.40
C ILE A 79 -0.70 -6.64 -1.65
N GLN A 80 -1.14 -7.19 -2.78
CA GLN A 80 -0.82 -8.54 -3.22
C GLN A 80 0.02 -8.46 -4.49
N ALA A 81 1.16 -9.14 -4.50
CA ALA A 81 2.03 -9.24 -5.65
C ALA A 81 2.28 -10.70 -6.02
N LEU A 82 2.30 -10.99 -7.31
CA LEU A 82 2.74 -12.26 -7.86
C LEU A 82 3.89 -11.99 -8.84
N VAL A 83 5.03 -12.62 -8.58
CA VAL A 83 6.21 -12.58 -9.44
C VAL A 83 6.49 -13.98 -9.95
N SER A 84 6.53 -14.16 -11.27
CA SER A 84 6.82 -15.44 -11.92
C SER A 84 7.81 -15.27 -13.06
N SER A 85 8.37 -16.36 -13.55
CA SER A 85 9.18 -16.31 -14.78
C SER A 85 8.29 -16.04 -15.98
N ALA A 86 8.71 -15.14 -16.87
CA ALA A 86 7.97 -14.85 -18.09
C ALA A 86 8.00 -16.06 -19.04
N VAL A 87 6.84 -16.70 -19.23
CA VAL A 87 6.72 -17.91 -20.04
C VAL A 87 6.64 -17.60 -21.54
N TYR A 88 6.10 -16.42 -21.90
CA TYR A 88 5.81 -16.04 -23.27
C TYR A 88 6.84 -15.09 -23.90
N GLY A 89 8.06 -15.05 -23.39
CA GLY A 89 9.17 -14.27 -23.93
C GLY A 89 9.12 -12.77 -23.66
N THR A 90 7.93 -12.15 -23.54
CA THR A 90 7.78 -10.73 -23.17
C THR A 90 7.19 -10.63 -21.76
N PRO A 91 7.93 -10.06 -20.80
CA PRO A 91 7.46 -9.91 -19.43
C PRO A 91 6.18 -9.07 -19.33
N GLN A 92 5.18 -9.60 -18.64
CA GLN A 92 3.92 -8.93 -18.40
C GLN A 92 3.95 -8.16 -17.08
N ARG A 93 3.39 -6.94 -17.09
CA ARG A 93 3.24 -6.10 -15.90
C ARG A 93 1.83 -5.57 -15.85
N SER A 94 1.07 -6.03 -14.86
CA SER A 94 -0.34 -5.69 -14.70
C SER A 94 -0.62 -5.22 -13.28
N THR A 95 -1.49 -4.22 -13.14
CA THR A 95 -1.88 -3.66 -11.86
C THR A 95 -3.39 -3.50 -11.78
N THR A 96 -3.94 -3.80 -10.60
CA THR A 96 -5.29 -3.43 -10.21
C THR A 96 -5.22 -2.51 -9.00
N GLY A 97 -5.80 -1.31 -9.10
CA GLY A 97 -5.82 -0.32 -8.02
C GLY A 97 -4.53 0.50 -7.83
N PHE A 98 -3.43 0.14 -8.49
CA PHE A 98 -2.14 0.85 -8.44
C PHE A 98 -1.72 1.38 -9.81
N ASN A 99 -0.94 2.46 -9.84
CA ASN A 99 -0.50 3.08 -11.09
C ASN A 99 0.59 2.23 -11.77
N ALA A 100 0.33 1.76 -13.00
CA ALA A 100 1.27 0.90 -13.75
C ALA A 100 2.60 1.61 -14.08
N LYS A 101 2.60 2.93 -14.32
CA LYS A 101 3.83 3.70 -14.55
C LYS A 101 4.68 3.75 -13.27
N ARG A 102 4.03 3.89 -12.10
CA ARG A 102 4.71 3.87 -10.80
C ARG A 102 5.28 2.48 -10.51
N LEU A 103 4.56 1.40 -10.80
CA LEU A 103 5.09 0.04 -10.69
C LEU A 103 6.36 -0.13 -11.53
N ASN A 104 6.35 0.25 -12.80
CA ASN A 104 7.51 0.14 -13.68
C ASN A 104 8.72 0.91 -13.15
N MET A 105 8.50 2.09 -12.55
CA MET A 105 9.55 2.88 -11.92
C MET A 105 10.14 2.15 -10.71
N LEU A 106 9.31 1.59 -9.83
CA LEU A 106 9.77 0.82 -8.66
C LEU A 106 10.57 -0.42 -9.06
N LEU A 107 10.14 -1.14 -10.10
CA LEU A 107 10.88 -2.27 -10.65
C LEU A 107 12.25 -1.86 -11.18
N ALA A 108 12.34 -0.73 -11.89
CA ALA A 108 13.61 -0.19 -12.37
C ALA A 108 14.56 0.21 -11.22
N VAL A 109 14.02 0.77 -10.13
CA VAL A 109 14.79 1.07 -8.90
C VAL A 109 15.33 -0.22 -8.28
N LEU A 110 14.50 -1.26 -8.14
CA LEU A 110 14.93 -2.56 -7.60
C LEU A 110 16.04 -3.19 -8.45
N GLU A 111 15.94 -3.13 -9.78
CA GLU A 111 16.98 -3.65 -10.66
C GLU A 111 18.29 -2.86 -10.53
N LYS A 112 18.21 -1.53 -10.62
CA LYS A 112 19.40 -0.70 -10.70
C LYS A 112 20.09 -0.52 -9.36
N ARG A 113 19.33 -0.43 -8.26
CA ARG A 113 19.86 -0.09 -6.93
C ARG A 113 20.03 -1.31 -6.02
N ALA A 114 19.16 -2.28 -6.13
CA ALA A 114 19.20 -3.47 -5.28
C ALA A 114 19.66 -4.76 -6.02
N GLY A 115 19.95 -4.67 -7.32
CA GLY A 115 20.55 -5.77 -8.09
C GLY A 115 19.58 -6.89 -8.48
N PHE A 116 18.27 -6.70 -8.34
CA PHE A 116 17.28 -7.70 -8.72
C PHE A 116 17.12 -7.83 -10.23
N LYS A 117 16.97 -9.07 -10.73
CA LYS A 117 16.71 -9.35 -12.15
C LYS A 117 15.20 -9.54 -12.37
N LEU A 118 14.46 -8.43 -12.45
CA LEU A 118 13.00 -8.43 -12.64
C LEU A 118 12.58 -8.20 -14.10
N SER A 119 13.53 -7.81 -14.97
CA SER A 119 13.27 -7.55 -16.39
C SER A 119 12.77 -8.77 -17.15
N SER A 120 13.11 -9.98 -16.71
CA SER A 120 12.68 -11.25 -17.32
C SER A 120 11.51 -11.92 -16.56
N LYS A 121 10.85 -11.20 -15.65
CA LYS A 121 9.77 -11.74 -14.83
C LYS A 121 8.45 -11.04 -15.09
N ASP A 122 7.38 -11.82 -15.05
CA ASP A 122 6.02 -11.31 -14.96
C ASP A 122 5.76 -10.77 -13.56
N VAL A 123 5.11 -9.61 -13.48
CA VAL A 123 4.75 -8.97 -12.21
C VAL A 123 3.28 -8.55 -12.26
N PHE A 124 2.48 -9.14 -11.40
CA PHE A 124 1.07 -8.81 -11.20
C PHE A 124 0.91 -8.18 -9.81
N LEU A 125 0.22 -7.05 -9.74
CA LEU A 125 -0.05 -6.32 -8.50
C LEU A 125 -1.53 -6.06 -8.36
N ASN A 126 -2.07 -6.37 -7.19
CA ASN A 126 -3.47 -6.14 -6.85
C ASN A 126 -3.58 -5.42 -5.51
N ILE A 127 -4.33 -4.33 -5.49
CA ILE A 127 -4.77 -3.69 -4.24
C ILE A 127 -6.09 -4.33 -3.82
N THR A 128 -6.15 -4.83 -2.60
CA THR A 128 -7.35 -5.50 -2.07
C THR A 128 -8.57 -4.59 -2.16
N GLY A 129 -9.69 -5.15 -2.58
CA GLY A 129 -10.94 -4.41 -2.83
C GLY A 129 -10.97 -3.63 -4.15
N GLY A 130 -9.89 -3.67 -4.97
CA GLY A 130 -9.81 -2.98 -6.26
C GLY A 130 -9.91 -1.46 -6.16
N ILE A 131 -9.69 -0.91 -4.98
CA ILE A 131 -9.76 0.53 -4.72
C ILE A 131 -8.53 1.18 -5.33
N LYS A 132 -8.75 2.19 -6.17
CA LYS A 132 -7.65 2.99 -6.71
C LYS A 132 -7.19 4.00 -5.66
N ILE A 133 -5.94 3.86 -5.20
CA ILE A 133 -5.29 4.77 -4.26
C ILE A 133 -4.04 5.35 -4.93
N ASP A 134 -3.89 6.66 -4.81
CA ASP A 134 -2.76 7.40 -5.36
C ASP A 134 -1.98 8.07 -4.21
N ASP A 135 -1.37 7.24 -3.36
CA ASP A 135 -0.54 7.69 -2.23
C ASP A 135 0.87 7.10 -2.36
N PRO A 136 1.91 7.93 -2.54
CA PRO A 136 3.30 7.47 -2.63
C PRO A 136 3.78 6.65 -1.42
N ALA A 137 3.14 6.80 -0.27
CA ALA A 137 3.45 6.00 0.93
C ALA A 137 3.33 4.49 0.73
N MET A 138 2.59 4.06 -0.31
CA MET A 138 2.42 2.65 -0.66
C MET A 138 3.64 2.01 -1.31
N ASP A 139 4.57 2.79 -1.85
CA ASP A 139 5.72 2.29 -2.61
C ASP A 139 6.49 1.22 -1.86
N LEU A 140 6.75 1.48 -0.57
CA LEU A 140 7.54 0.57 0.26
C LEU A 140 6.83 -0.78 0.46
N ALA A 141 5.51 -0.77 0.66
CA ALA A 141 4.70 -1.98 0.77
C ALA A 141 4.62 -2.73 -0.58
N VAL A 142 4.51 -2.00 -1.70
CA VAL A 142 4.53 -2.59 -3.06
C VAL A 142 5.84 -3.33 -3.27
N VAL A 143 6.96 -2.71 -2.97
CA VAL A 143 8.29 -3.33 -3.09
C VAL A 143 8.42 -4.53 -2.14
N ALA A 144 7.99 -4.42 -0.89
CA ALA A 144 8.01 -5.52 0.06
C ALA A 144 7.17 -6.72 -0.41
N ALA A 145 5.97 -6.49 -0.99
CA ALA A 145 5.13 -7.53 -1.57
C ALA A 145 5.79 -8.21 -2.78
N ILE A 146 6.38 -7.42 -3.70
CA ILE A 146 7.08 -7.94 -4.88
C ILE A 146 8.25 -8.83 -4.45
N LEU A 147 9.08 -8.38 -3.52
CA LEU A 147 10.23 -9.16 -3.06
C LEU A 147 9.81 -10.39 -2.26
N SER A 148 8.79 -10.28 -1.42
CA SER A 148 8.18 -11.42 -0.72
C SER A 148 7.72 -12.51 -1.70
N SER A 149 7.05 -12.12 -2.79
CA SER A 149 6.65 -13.03 -3.86
C SER A 149 7.85 -13.59 -4.62
N ASN A 150 8.83 -12.74 -4.96
CA ASN A 150 10.01 -13.15 -5.73
C ASN A 150 10.86 -14.18 -5.00
N PHE A 151 10.99 -14.06 -3.68
CA PHE A 151 11.71 -15.02 -2.82
C PHE A 151 10.83 -16.17 -2.35
N ASN A 152 9.51 -16.08 -2.53
CA ASN A 152 8.52 -16.99 -1.94
C ASN A 152 8.59 -17.05 -0.40
N ILE A 153 8.88 -15.91 0.24
CA ILE A 153 9.01 -15.77 1.69
C ILE A 153 7.93 -14.81 2.20
N PRO A 154 7.04 -15.27 3.09
CA PRO A 154 6.05 -14.37 3.69
C PRO A 154 6.71 -13.35 4.60
N LEU A 155 6.15 -12.13 4.61
CA LEU A 155 6.56 -11.10 5.56
C LEU A 155 6.10 -11.45 6.98
N GLN A 156 6.80 -10.90 7.97
CA GLN A 156 6.43 -11.04 9.37
C GLN A 156 4.99 -10.53 9.60
N LYS A 157 4.21 -11.26 10.39
CA LYS A 157 2.89 -10.79 10.82
C LYS A 157 3.00 -9.51 11.64
N GLY A 158 1.97 -8.66 11.53
CA GLY A 158 1.93 -7.41 12.27
C GLY A 158 2.84 -6.31 11.73
N ILE A 159 3.52 -6.53 10.59
CA ILE A 159 4.34 -5.50 9.93
C ILE A 159 3.52 -4.73 8.90
N CYS A 160 3.70 -3.41 8.86
CA CYS A 160 3.15 -2.53 7.84
C CYS A 160 4.18 -1.46 7.42
N PHE A 161 3.89 -0.75 6.33
CA PHE A 161 4.86 0.11 5.66
C PHE A 161 4.25 1.47 5.30
N ALA A 162 5.06 2.54 5.40
CA ALA A 162 4.67 3.89 5.00
C ALA A 162 5.89 4.73 4.60
N ALA A 163 6.34 4.60 3.35
CA ALA A 163 7.38 5.47 2.78
C ALA A 163 7.28 5.53 1.26
N GLU A 164 7.65 6.66 0.69
CA GLU A 164 7.88 6.82 -0.74
C GLU A 164 9.29 6.35 -1.11
N ILE A 165 9.45 5.80 -2.30
CA ILE A 165 10.75 5.39 -2.85
C ILE A 165 11.16 6.33 -3.98
N GLY A 166 12.31 6.98 -3.83
CA GLY A 166 12.90 7.82 -4.87
C GLY A 166 13.73 7.00 -5.88
N LEU A 167 14.04 7.63 -7.02
CA LEU A 167 14.77 6.99 -8.13
C LEU A 167 16.20 6.57 -7.78
N SER A 168 16.78 7.15 -6.74
CA SER A 168 18.12 6.77 -6.24
C SER A 168 18.08 5.65 -5.20
N GLY A 169 16.87 5.10 -4.89
CA GLY A 169 16.67 4.08 -3.86
C GLY A 169 16.55 4.65 -2.44
N GLU A 170 16.52 5.98 -2.31
CA GLU A 170 16.27 6.63 -1.02
C GLU A 170 14.82 6.46 -0.58
N LEU A 171 14.60 6.28 0.73
CA LEU A 171 13.28 6.31 1.32
C LEU A 171 12.94 7.74 1.76
N ARG A 172 11.81 8.24 1.27
CA ARG A 172 11.33 9.58 1.55
C ARG A 172 10.20 9.57 2.56
N SER A 173 10.18 10.61 3.40
CA SER A 173 9.09 10.82 4.34
C SER A 173 7.79 11.12 3.60
N VAL A 174 6.68 10.69 4.19
CA VAL A 174 5.34 10.90 3.65
C VAL A 174 4.53 11.82 4.55
N PRO A 175 3.55 12.54 4.01
CA PRO A 175 2.70 13.43 4.81
C PRO A 175 1.91 12.67 5.88
N LYS A 176 1.55 13.38 6.97
CA LYS A 176 0.64 12.90 8.01
C LYS A 176 1.11 11.59 8.68
N ILE A 177 2.41 11.45 8.89
CA ILE A 177 3.00 10.21 9.44
C ILE A 177 2.40 9.86 10.81
N ASP A 178 2.12 10.83 11.66
CA ASP A 178 1.53 10.62 12.97
C ASP A 178 0.12 10.00 12.90
N GLN A 179 -0.69 10.39 11.90
CA GLN A 179 -2.00 9.79 11.68
C GLN A 179 -1.89 8.34 11.23
N ARG A 180 -0.91 8.01 10.38
CA ARG A 180 -0.62 6.65 9.93
C ARG A 180 -0.17 5.75 11.09
N ILE A 181 0.68 6.28 11.97
CA ILE A 181 1.14 5.58 13.17
C ILE A 181 -0.05 5.28 14.10
N ASN A 182 -0.89 6.27 14.38
CA ASN A 182 -2.06 6.12 15.23
C ASN A 182 -3.04 5.05 14.68
N GLU A 183 -3.29 5.04 13.38
CA GLU A 183 -4.18 4.03 12.79
C GLU A 183 -3.55 2.63 12.82
N ALA A 184 -2.25 2.49 12.53
CA ALA A 184 -1.55 1.22 12.64
C ALA A 184 -1.57 0.67 14.08
N GLU A 185 -1.30 1.52 15.09
CA GLU A 185 -1.34 1.13 16.51
C GLU A 185 -2.74 0.73 16.94
N LYS A 186 -3.77 1.49 16.54
CA LYS A 186 -5.18 1.22 16.83
C LYS A 186 -5.64 -0.14 16.29
N LEU A 187 -5.16 -0.53 15.12
CA LEU A 187 -5.47 -1.79 14.47
C LEU A 187 -4.61 -2.97 14.96
N GLY A 188 -3.70 -2.73 15.92
CA GLY A 188 -2.90 -3.76 16.55
C GLY A 188 -1.68 -4.22 15.75
N PHE A 189 -1.19 -3.41 14.80
CA PHE A 189 0.09 -3.68 14.17
C PHE A 189 1.22 -3.58 15.19
N GLU A 190 2.26 -4.40 15.00
CA GLU A 190 3.41 -4.49 15.89
C GLU A 190 4.58 -3.64 15.39
N ILE A 191 4.73 -3.53 14.06
CA ILE A 191 5.84 -2.84 13.42
C ILE A 191 5.31 -1.96 12.29
N LEU A 192 5.73 -0.69 12.27
CA LEU A 192 5.59 0.18 11.11
C LEU A 192 6.98 0.57 10.59
N VAL A 193 7.22 0.28 9.32
CA VAL A 193 8.45 0.64 8.63
C VAL A 193 8.25 1.97 7.90
N VAL A 194 9.15 2.93 8.16
CA VAL A 194 9.08 4.30 7.63
C VAL A 194 10.44 4.75 7.08
N SER A 195 10.47 5.93 6.47
CA SER A 195 11.73 6.61 6.15
C SER A 195 12.39 7.17 7.41
N GLU A 196 13.73 7.13 7.48
CA GLU A 196 14.51 7.80 8.52
C GLU A 196 14.28 9.33 8.56
N ALA A 197 13.93 9.91 7.42
CA ALA A 197 13.60 11.34 7.30
C ALA A 197 12.19 11.68 7.85
N ALA A 198 11.43 10.70 8.36
CA ALA A 198 10.09 10.93 8.91
C ALA A 198 10.17 11.72 10.23
N LYS A 199 9.45 12.84 10.29
CA LYS A 199 9.34 13.65 11.51
C LYS A 199 8.15 13.17 12.32
N ILE A 200 8.39 12.33 13.32
CA ILE A 200 7.37 11.76 14.20
C ILE A 200 7.31 12.64 15.45
N SER A 201 6.10 13.08 15.83
CA SER A 201 5.91 14.02 16.94
C SER A 201 5.70 13.35 18.31
N PHE A 202 5.52 12.03 18.35
CA PHE A 202 5.27 11.26 19.58
C PHE A 202 5.86 9.85 19.50
N VAL A 203 5.96 9.19 20.64
CA VAL A 203 6.38 7.78 20.74
C VAL A 203 5.13 6.91 20.89
N PRO A 204 4.85 5.98 19.95
CA PRO A 204 3.73 5.06 20.08
C PRO A 204 3.94 4.09 21.26
N LYS A 205 2.84 3.62 21.87
CA LYS A 205 2.90 2.79 23.10
C LYS A 205 3.14 1.31 22.82
N LYS A 206 2.58 0.80 21.72
CA LYS A 206 2.58 -0.64 21.38
C LYS A 206 3.21 -0.92 20.02
N LEU A 207 3.28 0.07 19.15
CA LEU A 207 3.80 -0.05 17.79
C LEU A 207 5.30 0.29 17.78
N LYS A 208 6.13 -0.63 17.29
CA LYS A 208 7.56 -0.38 17.06
C LYS A 208 7.75 0.33 15.72
N ILE A 209 8.41 1.47 15.73
CA ILE A 209 8.83 2.15 14.50
C ILE A 209 10.22 1.67 14.12
N ILE A 210 10.38 1.24 12.87
CA ILE A 210 11.68 0.92 12.28
C ILE A 210 11.87 1.83 11.08
N SER A 211 13.01 2.53 11.04
CA SER A 211 13.31 3.48 9.96
C SER A 211 14.53 3.06 9.16
N TYR A 212 14.50 3.34 7.87
CA TYR A 212 15.62 3.14 6.95
C TYR A 212 15.80 4.37 6.07
N SER A 213 17.04 4.61 5.64
CA SER A 213 17.36 5.68 4.69
C SER A 213 17.29 5.19 3.24
N ARG A 214 17.56 3.91 3.00
CA ARG A 214 17.69 3.31 1.67
C ARG A 214 16.99 1.96 1.57
N ILE A 215 16.56 1.65 0.35
CA ILE A 215 15.88 0.39 0.05
C ILE A 215 16.76 -0.84 0.28
N GLU A 216 18.07 -0.73 0.02
CA GLU A 216 19.02 -1.83 0.18
C GLU A 216 19.14 -2.27 1.65
N GLU A 217 19.09 -1.33 2.59
CA GLU A 217 19.13 -1.59 4.04
C GLU A 217 17.88 -2.34 4.50
N LEU A 218 16.71 -1.89 4.02
CA LEU A 218 15.43 -2.55 4.30
C LEU A 218 15.46 -4.01 3.82
N ILE A 219 15.88 -4.25 2.57
CA ILE A 219 15.88 -5.58 1.95
C ILE A 219 16.75 -6.53 2.75
N LYS A 220 17.96 -6.13 3.10
CA LYS A 220 18.87 -6.93 3.95
C LYS A 220 18.26 -7.31 5.29
N ASN A 221 17.40 -6.46 5.86
CA ASN A 221 16.78 -6.74 7.14
C ASN A 221 15.50 -7.57 7.05
N LEU A 222 14.67 -7.35 6.00
CA LEU A 222 13.44 -8.11 5.80
C LEU A 222 13.70 -9.55 5.35
N PHE A 223 14.75 -9.77 4.55
CA PHE A 223 15.04 -11.05 3.90
C PHE A 223 16.45 -11.57 4.26
N LYS A 224 16.84 -11.45 5.54
CA LYS A 224 18.14 -11.95 6.02
C LYS A 224 18.37 -13.41 5.66
N GLY A 225 19.50 -13.70 4.96
CA GLY A 225 19.92 -15.05 4.60
C GLY A 225 19.51 -15.49 3.19
N GLN A 226 19.16 -14.58 2.30
CA GLN A 226 18.78 -14.83 0.90
C GLN A 226 19.68 -14.00 -0.04
N ASP A 227 20.98 -14.27 -0.04
CA ASP A 227 21.95 -13.77 -1.05
C ASP A 227 22.08 -14.76 -2.20
#